data_61cc256c0927dcc8b695647c026a19ca
#
_entry.id   61cc256c0927dcc8b695647c026a19ca
#
_cell.length_a   1.000
_cell.length_b   1.000
_cell.length_c   1.000
_cell.angle_alpha   90.00
_cell.angle_beta   90.00
_cell.angle_gamma   90.00
#
_symmetry.space_group_name_H-M   'P 1'
#
loop_
_entity.id
_entity.type
_entity.pdbx_description
1 polymer ?
#
loop_
_entity_poly.entity_id
_entity_poly.type
_entity_poly.pdbx_seq_one_letter_code
_entity_poly.pdbx_strand_id
1 'polypeptide(L)'
;LLPKPLAESLEPLYRSADAVMSDLGWKRWVEATAFVPSTQQLIPAKYDTEVLFSIQKAIAENRRLSIRYRKKWDDAPVDREVSPLGVLFGGAVSYLVATDVRGEQPKQFALHRVESASVVEAGRHVPKGFKFKDYARSAEAKWLHEPNIRLVLWIDPPAAEHLRET
;
A
#
# COMPACT_ATOMS: atom_id res chain seq x y z
N LEU A 1 -0.66 1.26 -19.55
CA LEU A 1 -1.76 1.76 -20.37
C LEU A 1 -2.12 0.68 -21.40
N LEU A 2 -3.39 0.22 -21.39
CA LEU A 2 -3.88 -0.75 -22.37
C LEU A 2 -4.09 -0.06 -23.74
N PRO A 3 -3.84 -0.76 -24.85
CA PRO A 3 -4.21 -0.29 -26.17
C PRO A 3 -5.72 0.03 -26.23
N LYS A 4 -6.11 1.12 -26.90
CA LYS A 4 -7.48 1.61 -26.93
C LYS A 4 -8.53 0.56 -27.35
N PRO A 5 -8.31 -0.27 -28.39
CA PRO A 5 -9.28 -1.31 -28.76
C PRO A 5 -9.50 -2.37 -27.68
N LEU A 6 -8.41 -2.71 -26.93
CA LEU A 6 -8.50 -3.66 -25.83
C LEU A 6 -9.23 -3.07 -24.63
N ALA A 7 -9.01 -1.79 -24.33
CA ALA A 7 -9.72 -1.09 -23.27
C ALA A 7 -11.24 -1.04 -23.56
N GLU A 8 -11.64 -0.75 -24.79
CA GLU A 8 -13.04 -0.72 -25.23
C GLU A 8 -13.70 -2.11 -25.15
N SER A 9 -12.98 -3.18 -25.51
CA SER A 9 -13.51 -4.56 -25.41
C SER A 9 -13.69 -5.05 -23.97
N LEU A 10 -12.93 -4.51 -23.03
CA LEU A 10 -13.00 -4.85 -21.60
C LEU A 10 -13.99 -3.99 -20.80
N GLU A 11 -14.45 -2.86 -21.38
CA GLU A 11 -15.34 -1.91 -20.71
C GLU A 11 -16.62 -2.56 -20.12
N PRO A 12 -17.33 -3.48 -20.82
CA PRO A 12 -18.50 -4.15 -20.24
C PRO A 12 -18.17 -5.00 -19.02
N LEU A 13 -17.00 -5.66 -19.02
CA LEU A 13 -16.53 -6.45 -17.88
C LEU A 13 -16.22 -5.56 -16.67
N TYR A 14 -15.58 -4.42 -16.91
CA TYR A 14 -15.29 -3.45 -15.84
C TYR A 14 -16.56 -2.90 -15.22
N ARG A 15 -17.57 -2.55 -16.02
CA ARG A 15 -18.87 -2.05 -15.52
C ARG A 15 -19.61 -3.10 -14.69
N SER A 16 -19.61 -4.35 -15.13
CA SER A 16 -20.23 -5.45 -14.40
C SER A 16 -19.52 -5.72 -13.07
N ALA A 17 -18.18 -5.72 -13.09
CA ALA A 17 -17.37 -5.89 -11.89
C ALA A 17 -17.56 -4.74 -10.89
N ASP A 18 -17.63 -3.49 -11.37
CA ASP A 18 -17.83 -2.30 -10.54
C ASP A 18 -19.19 -2.33 -9.84
N ALA A 19 -20.25 -2.75 -10.54
CA ALA A 19 -21.58 -2.93 -9.95
C ALA A 19 -21.58 -3.95 -8.80
N VAL A 20 -21.01 -5.14 -9.03
CA VAL A 20 -20.91 -6.19 -8.00
C VAL A 20 -20.05 -5.74 -6.83
N MET A 21 -18.93 -5.08 -7.10
CA MET A 21 -18.03 -4.59 -6.06
C MET A 21 -18.67 -3.49 -5.22
N SER A 22 -19.48 -2.62 -5.81
CA SER A 22 -20.19 -1.57 -5.08
C SER A 22 -21.16 -2.15 -4.05
N ASP A 23 -21.91 -3.19 -4.43
CA ASP A 23 -22.89 -3.83 -3.56
C ASP A 23 -22.23 -4.58 -2.39
N LEU A 24 -21.02 -5.09 -2.58
CA LEU A 24 -20.27 -5.84 -1.56
C LEU A 24 -19.37 -4.96 -0.66
N GLY A 25 -19.45 -3.64 -0.79
CA GLY A 25 -18.57 -2.72 -0.04
C GLY A 25 -17.12 -2.68 -0.53
N TRP A 26 -16.78 -3.41 -1.59
CA TRP A 26 -15.44 -3.46 -2.17
C TRP A 26 -14.96 -2.12 -2.77
N LYS A 27 -15.89 -1.20 -3.00
CA LYS A 27 -15.55 0.16 -3.44
C LYS A 27 -14.55 0.85 -2.51
N ARG A 28 -14.73 0.68 -1.19
CA ARG A 28 -13.78 1.20 -0.19
C ARG A 28 -12.38 0.60 -0.35
N TRP A 29 -12.30 -0.70 -0.68
CA TRP A 29 -11.02 -1.35 -0.95
C TRP A 29 -10.33 -0.75 -2.18
N VAL A 30 -11.04 -0.57 -3.30
CA VAL A 30 -10.49 0.03 -4.52
C VAL A 30 -9.99 1.45 -4.26
N GLU A 31 -10.75 2.25 -3.50
CA GLU A 31 -10.36 3.60 -3.11
C GLU A 31 -9.16 3.64 -2.15
N ALA A 32 -9.00 2.59 -1.35
CA ALA A 32 -7.91 2.40 -0.38
C ALA A 32 -6.69 1.68 -0.96
N THR A 33 -6.67 1.42 -2.27
CA THR A 33 -5.56 0.73 -2.94
C THR A 33 -4.87 1.67 -3.91
N ALA A 34 -3.55 1.74 -3.86
CA ALA A 34 -2.76 2.48 -4.82
C ALA A 34 -1.52 1.67 -5.24
N PHE A 35 -1.20 1.74 -6.52
CA PHE A 35 0.04 1.21 -7.07
C PHE A 35 1.06 2.35 -7.24
N VAL A 36 2.22 2.19 -6.61
CA VAL A 36 3.34 3.13 -6.72
C VAL A 36 4.41 2.48 -7.61
N PRO A 37 4.57 2.91 -8.85
CA PRO A 37 5.57 2.34 -9.75
C PRO A 37 6.99 2.55 -9.20
N SER A 38 7.83 1.52 -9.35
CA SER A 38 9.26 1.58 -9.03
C SER A 38 10.06 1.54 -10.35
N THR A 39 11.08 2.37 -10.43
CA THR A 39 12.01 2.38 -11.57
C THR A 39 12.98 1.18 -11.53
N GLN A 40 13.20 0.57 -10.36
CA GLN A 40 14.05 -0.61 -10.20
C GLN A 40 13.20 -1.87 -10.04
N GLN A 41 13.46 -2.88 -10.87
CA GLN A 41 12.88 -4.20 -10.73
C GLN A 41 13.67 -4.99 -9.67
N LEU A 42 13.21 -4.94 -8.43
CA LEU A 42 13.69 -5.78 -7.35
C LEU A 42 12.80 -7.02 -7.20
N ILE A 43 13.36 -8.10 -6.66
CA ILE A 43 12.56 -9.30 -6.35
C ILE A 43 11.52 -8.91 -5.28
N PRO A 44 10.20 -9.05 -5.57
CA PRO A 44 9.17 -8.68 -4.61
C PRO A 44 9.24 -9.53 -3.35
N ALA A 45 9.13 -8.88 -2.20
CA ALA A 45 9.00 -9.58 -0.93
C ALA A 45 7.67 -10.32 -0.87
N LYS A 46 7.73 -11.64 -0.60
CA LYS A 46 6.53 -12.48 -0.46
C LYS A 46 5.81 -12.16 0.83
N TYR A 47 4.50 -12.07 0.79
CA TYR A 47 3.63 -11.93 1.96
C TYR A 47 2.49 -12.96 1.88
N ASP A 48 1.87 -13.25 3.02
CA ASP A 48 0.77 -14.19 3.12
C ASP A 48 -0.51 -13.59 2.50
N THR A 49 -1.16 -14.34 1.61
CA THR A 49 -2.42 -13.96 0.97
C THR A 49 -3.58 -13.86 1.96
N GLU A 50 -3.59 -14.66 3.03
CA GLU A 50 -4.59 -14.60 4.09
C GLU A 50 -4.51 -13.29 4.88
N VAL A 51 -3.29 -12.78 5.09
CA VAL A 51 -3.06 -11.44 5.66
C VAL A 51 -3.69 -10.37 4.77
N LEU A 52 -3.43 -10.43 3.47
CA LEU A 52 -4.00 -9.46 2.53
C LEU A 52 -5.54 -9.56 2.51
N PHE A 53 -6.10 -10.77 2.49
CA PHE A 53 -7.55 -10.98 2.53
C PHE A 53 -8.18 -10.38 3.79
N SER A 54 -7.57 -10.59 4.97
CA SER A 54 -8.03 -10.00 6.23
C SER A 54 -8.00 -8.46 6.19
N ILE A 55 -6.97 -7.87 5.59
CA ILE A 55 -6.87 -6.41 5.41
C ILE A 55 -7.99 -5.91 4.48
N GLN A 56 -8.21 -6.58 3.35
CA GLN A 56 -9.26 -6.24 2.40
C GLN A 56 -10.63 -6.26 3.07
N LYS A 57 -10.93 -7.33 3.80
CA LYS A 57 -12.17 -7.51 4.56
C LYS A 57 -12.36 -6.39 5.59
N ALA A 58 -11.33 -6.10 6.40
CA ALA A 58 -11.39 -5.04 7.40
C ALA A 58 -11.69 -3.66 6.78
N ILE A 59 -11.08 -3.34 5.64
CA ILE A 59 -11.33 -2.08 4.91
C ILE A 59 -12.75 -2.04 4.34
N ALA A 60 -13.19 -3.11 3.67
CA ALA A 60 -14.52 -3.20 3.06
C ALA A 60 -15.64 -3.08 4.12
N GLU A 61 -15.49 -3.76 5.25
CA GLU A 61 -16.45 -3.79 6.35
C GLU A 61 -16.32 -2.58 7.32
N ASN A 62 -15.37 -1.68 7.07
CA ASN A 62 -15.09 -0.52 7.94
C ASN A 62 -14.73 -0.93 9.39
N ARG A 63 -13.93 -2.00 9.53
CA ARG A 63 -13.53 -2.60 10.81
C ARG A 63 -12.05 -2.35 11.11
N ARG A 64 -11.68 -2.53 12.38
CA ARG A 64 -10.29 -2.57 12.82
C ARG A 64 -9.65 -3.89 12.47
N LEU A 65 -8.32 -3.92 12.57
CA LEU A 65 -7.51 -5.08 12.29
C LEU A 65 -6.57 -5.33 13.46
N SER A 66 -6.51 -6.57 13.94
CA SER A 66 -5.44 -7.03 14.81
C SER A 66 -4.36 -7.64 13.94
N ILE A 67 -3.11 -7.21 14.10
CA ILE A 67 -1.96 -7.70 13.35
C ILE A 67 -0.86 -8.16 14.30
N ARG A 68 -0.22 -9.27 13.96
CA ARG A 68 1.03 -9.70 14.58
C ARG A 68 2.19 -9.24 13.68
N TYR A 69 2.93 -8.23 14.13
CA TYR A 69 3.90 -7.51 13.34
C TYR A 69 5.31 -7.56 13.89
N ARG A 70 6.30 -7.94 13.04
CA ARG A 70 7.73 -7.93 13.37
C ARG A 70 8.40 -6.70 12.77
N LYS A 71 8.92 -5.80 13.59
CA LYS A 71 9.73 -4.68 13.08
C LYS A 71 11.10 -5.18 12.58
N LYS A 72 11.77 -4.33 11.80
CA LYS A 72 13.02 -4.73 11.11
C LYS A 72 14.13 -5.26 12.01
N TRP A 73 14.21 -4.76 13.22
CA TRP A 73 15.28 -5.05 14.16
C TRP A 73 14.79 -5.70 15.47
N ASP A 74 13.51 -6.05 15.53
CA ASP A 74 12.93 -6.69 16.71
C ASP A 74 13.09 -8.22 16.58
N ASP A 75 13.49 -8.87 17.66
CA ASP A 75 13.66 -10.33 17.72
C ASP A 75 12.31 -11.05 17.70
N ALA A 76 11.26 -10.43 18.23
CA ALA A 76 9.94 -11.02 18.33
C ALA A 76 8.84 -10.13 17.71
N PRO A 77 7.79 -10.74 17.12
CA PRO A 77 6.63 -10.02 16.67
C PRO A 77 5.78 -9.51 17.84
N VAL A 78 5.10 -8.40 17.64
CA VAL A 78 4.22 -7.77 18.63
C VAL A 78 2.82 -7.68 18.08
N ASP A 79 1.82 -8.01 18.89
CA ASP A 79 0.42 -7.86 18.54
C ASP A 79 0.01 -6.38 18.64
N ARG A 80 -0.71 -5.90 17.62
CA ARG A 80 -1.18 -4.52 17.50
C ARG A 80 -2.59 -4.49 16.94
N GLU A 81 -3.43 -3.68 17.55
CA GLU A 81 -4.71 -3.32 16.95
C GLU A 81 -4.55 -1.99 16.21
N VAL A 82 -4.97 -1.96 14.94
CA VAL A 82 -4.81 -0.80 14.05
C VAL A 82 -6.09 -0.50 13.28
N SER A 83 -6.23 0.74 12.85
CA SER A 83 -7.28 1.19 11.93
C SER A 83 -6.72 1.21 10.50
N PRO A 84 -7.06 0.22 9.65
CA PRO A 84 -6.52 0.14 8.29
C PRO A 84 -7.06 1.27 7.41
N LEU A 85 -6.19 1.99 6.71
CA LEU A 85 -6.53 3.09 5.81
C LEU A 85 -6.43 2.71 4.35
N GLY A 86 -5.50 1.81 3.99
CA GLY A 86 -5.30 1.35 2.64
C GLY A 86 -4.04 0.50 2.46
N VAL A 87 -3.78 0.06 1.22
CA VAL A 87 -2.59 -0.71 0.86
C VAL A 87 -1.86 -0.04 -0.30
N LEU A 88 -0.58 0.19 -0.12
CA LEU A 88 0.34 0.63 -1.17
C LEU A 88 0.99 -0.59 -1.78
N PHE A 89 0.68 -0.85 -3.04
CA PHE A 89 1.39 -1.83 -3.87
C PHE A 89 2.44 -1.11 -4.70
N GLY A 90 3.67 -1.58 -4.68
CA GLY A 90 4.71 -1.00 -5.52
C GLY A 90 6.11 -1.49 -5.18
N GLY A 91 6.97 -1.51 -6.19
CA GLY A 91 8.36 -1.92 -6.01
C GLY A 91 8.52 -3.31 -5.41
N ALA A 92 9.54 -3.45 -4.57
CA ALA A 92 9.88 -4.72 -3.94
C ALA A 92 9.06 -5.01 -2.67
N VAL A 93 8.41 -4.01 -2.09
CA VAL A 93 7.67 -4.15 -0.82
C VAL A 93 6.31 -3.49 -0.92
N SER A 94 5.27 -4.21 -0.49
CA SER A 94 3.93 -3.68 -0.31
C SER A 94 3.69 -3.31 1.15
N TYR A 95 2.88 -2.28 1.40
CA TYR A 95 2.66 -1.74 2.74
C TYR A 95 1.18 -1.59 3.06
N LEU A 96 0.78 -2.07 4.23
CA LEU A 96 -0.45 -1.63 4.88
C LEU A 96 -0.22 -0.23 5.46
N VAL A 97 -1.07 0.71 5.09
CA VAL A 97 -1.16 2.02 5.74
C VAL A 97 -2.27 1.95 6.77
N ALA A 98 -1.96 2.25 8.01
CA ALA A 98 -2.91 2.22 9.10
C ALA A 98 -2.54 3.24 10.20
N THR A 99 -3.50 3.63 11.03
CA THR A 99 -3.22 4.37 12.26
C THR A 99 -3.29 3.45 13.48
N ASP A 100 -2.76 3.86 14.61
CA ASP A 100 -3.14 3.28 15.89
C ASP A 100 -4.67 3.45 16.08
N VAL A 101 -5.28 2.73 17.01
CA VAL A 101 -6.75 2.61 17.17
C VAL A 101 -7.51 3.96 17.09
N ARG A 102 -6.95 5.02 17.66
CA ARG A 102 -7.48 6.39 17.61
C ARG A 102 -6.43 7.41 17.17
N GLY A 103 -5.38 6.95 16.49
CA GLY A 103 -4.29 7.80 16.05
C GLY A 103 -4.63 8.61 14.81
N GLU A 104 -4.12 9.84 14.74
CA GLU A 104 -4.29 10.72 13.57
C GLU A 104 -3.18 10.55 12.52
N GLN A 105 -2.03 9.98 12.91
CA GLN A 105 -0.89 9.85 12.02
C GLN A 105 -0.85 8.47 11.35
N PRO A 106 -0.88 8.40 10.02
CA PRO A 106 -0.70 7.16 9.26
C PRO A 106 0.70 6.57 9.49
N LYS A 107 0.77 5.26 9.64
CA LYS A 107 1.99 4.46 9.73
C LYS A 107 1.99 3.42 8.63
N GLN A 108 3.16 3.03 8.15
CA GLN A 108 3.33 2.01 7.15
C GLN A 108 3.86 0.71 7.77
N PHE A 109 3.16 -0.38 7.50
CA PHE A 109 3.51 -1.73 7.94
C PHE A 109 3.83 -2.58 6.71
N ALA A 110 5.08 -3.00 6.55
CA ALA A 110 5.48 -3.85 5.44
C ALA A 110 4.75 -5.19 5.49
N LEU A 111 4.01 -5.56 4.45
CA LEU A 111 3.14 -6.75 4.44
C LEU A 111 3.91 -8.04 4.73
N HIS A 112 5.13 -8.20 4.20
CA HIS A 112 5.97 -9.38 4.43
C HIS A 112 6.44 -9.55 5.89
N ARG A 113 6.18 -8.57 6.77
CA ARG A 113 6.47 -8.61 8.20
C ARG A 113 5.22 -8.75 9.06
N VAL A 114 4.06 -8.83 8.46
CA VAL A 114 2.81 -9.19 9.12
C VAL A 114 2.70 -10.70 9.12
N GLU A 115 2.84 -11.33 10.29
CA GLU A 115 2.79 -12.79 10.44
C GLU A 115 1.35 -13.33 10.44
N SER A 116 0.42 -12.54 10.97
CA SER A 116 -1.01 -12.84 10.93
C SER A 116 -1.84 -11.56 11.02
N ALA A 117 -3.07 -11.63 10.53
CA ALA A 117 -4.04 -10.54 10.62
C ALA A 117 -5.45 -11.10 10.82
N SER A 118 -6.25 -10.44 11.65
CA SER A 118 -7.66 -10.79 11.87
C SER A 118 -8.52 -9.54 12.02
N VAL A 119 -9.75 -9.61 11.50
CA VAL A 119 -10.73 -8.52 11.61
C VAL A 119 -11.25 -8.45 13.04
N VAL A 120 -11.29 -7.25 13.60
CA VAL A 120 -11.83 -6.97 14.94
C VAL A 120 -13.24 -6.38 14.80
N GLU A 121 -14.18 -6.82 15.63
CA GLU A 121 -15.59 -6.37 15.65
C GLU A 121 -15.79 -4.91 16.13
N ALA A 122 -14.83 -4.04 15.82
CA ALA A 122 -14.87 -2.62 16.18
C ALA A 122 -14.66 -1.75 14.93
N GLY A 123 -15.36 -0.63 14.85
CA GLY A 123 -15.24 0.31 13.74
C GLY A 123 -13.84 0.91 13.66
N ARG A 124 -13.25 0.99 12.46
CA ARG A 124 -11.97 1.67 12.25
C ARG A 124 -12.11 3.17 12.40
N HIS A 125 -11.06 3.81 12.84
CA HIS A 125 -10.91 5.26 12.83
C HIS A 125 -10.22 5.70 11.52
N VAL A 126 -10.78 6.71 10.86
CA VAL A 126 -10.15 7.37 9.72
C VAL A 126 -9.90 8.82 10.12
N PRO A 127 -8.66 9.31 10.07
CA PRO A 127 -8.33 10.69 10.44
C PRO A 127 -9.15 11.70 9.65
N LYS A 128 -9.51 12.82 10.29
CA LYS A 128 -10.35 13.83 9.66
C LYS A 128 -9.69 14.41 8.41
N GLY A 129 -10.41 14.36 7.29
CA GLY A 129 -9.90 14.85 6.00
C GLY A 129 -8.90 13.93 5.30
N PHE A 130 -8.57 12.77 5.85
CA PHE A 130 -7.65 11.82 5.23
C PHE A 130 -8.24 11.27 3.93
N LYS A 131 -7.46 11.35 2.86
CA LYS A 131 -7.74 10.73 1.56
C LYS A 131 -6.55 9.85 1.16
N PHE A 132 -6.79 8.55 1.04
CA PHE A 132 -5.72 7.60 0.77
C PHE A 132 -4.97 7.88 -0.55
N LYS A 133 -5.69 8.32 -1.61
CA LYS A 133 -5.06 8.66 -2.90
C LYS A 133 -4.11 9.85 -2.80
N ASP A 134 -4.44 10.83 -1.95
CA ASP A 134 -3.56 11.99 -1.72
C ASP A 134 -2.34 11.57 -0.90
N TYR A 135 -2.54 10.75 0.14
CA TYR A 135 -1.44 10.16 0.91
C TYR A 135 -0.49 9.35 0.02
N ALA A 136 -1.01 8.48 -0.87
CA ALA A 136 -0.20 7.65 -1.76
C ALA A 136 0.69 8.47 -2.72
N ARG A 137 0.34 9.73 -2.99
CA ARG A 137 1.14 10.67 -3.80
C ARG A 137 2.11 11.52 -2.98
N SER A 138 1.95 11.56 -1.68
CA SER A 138 2.76 12.38 -0.78
C SER A 138 4.21 11.88 -0.66
N ALA A 139 5.07 12.75 -0.14
CA ALA A 139 6.45 12.41 0.19
C ALA A 139 6.53 11.34 1.31
N GLU A 140 5.57 11.36 2.26
CA GLU A 140 5.49 10.39 3.35
C GLU A 140 5.29 8.97 2.84
N ALA A 141 4.42 8.76 1.84
CA ALA A 141 4.21 7.45 1.24
C ALA A 141 5.48 6.92 0.54
N LYS A 142 6.34 7.81 0.08
CA LYS A 142 7.58 7.48 -0.63
C LYS A 142 8.81 7.42 0.29
N TRP A 143 8.65 7.59 1.60
CA TRP A 143 9.76 7.67 2.57
C TRP A 143 10.75 8.81 2.29
N LEU A 144 10.31 9.84 1.60
CA LEU A 144 11.11 11.03 1.35
C LEU A 144 11.03 11.95 2.57
N HIS A 145 11.97 11.80 3.49
CA HIS A 145 12.07 12.65 4.69
C HIS A 145 12.62 14.04 4.36
N GLU A 146 13.38 14.15 3.28
CA GLU A 146 13.93 15.43 2.80
C GLU A 146 13.60 15.60 1.31
N PRO A 147 13.09 16.78 0.90
CA PRO A 147 12.75 17.03 -0.51
C PRO A 147 13.95 17.08 -1.43
N ASN A 148 15.14 17.40 -0.88
CA ASN A 148 16.38 17.49 -1.62
C ASN A 148 17.48 16.76 -0.87
N ILE A 149 18.06 15.74 -1.48
CA ILE A 149 19.28 15.08 -1.01
C ILE A 149 20.42 15.41 -1.96
N ARG A 150 21.60 15.70 -1.41
CA ARG A 150 22.83 15.78 -2.20
C ARG A 150 23.40 14.37 -2.31
N LEU A 151 23.34 13.79 -3.52
CA LEU A 151 23.93 12.50 -3.82
C LEU A 151 25.28 12.73 -4.52
N VAL A 152 26.33 12.14 -3.98
CA VAL A 152 27.66 12.11 -4.62
C VAL A 152 27.94 10.66 -5.00
N LEU A 153 28.07 10.41 -6.30
CA LEU A 153 28.35 9.09 -6.85
C LEU A 153 29.73 9.08 -7.50
N TRP A 154 30.49 8.03 -7.23
CA TRP A 154 31.67 7.67 -8.00
C TRP A 154 31.25 6.62 -9.01
N ILE A 155 31.33 6.93 -10.29
CA ILE A 155 30.84 6.08 -11.38
C ILE A 155 31.98 5.90 -12.36
N ASP A 156 32.17 4.66 -12.81
CA ASP A 156 33.15 4.34 -13.84
C ASP A 156 32.84 5.08 -15.15
N PRO A 157 33.89 5.59 -15.89
CA PRO A 157 33.68 6.41 -17.05
C PRO A 157 32.69 5.87 -18.11
N PRO A 158 32.69 4.57 -18.45
CA PRO A 158 31.72 4.04 -19.42
C PRO A 158 30.27 4.13 -18.95
N ALA A 159 30.01 3.98 -17.64
CA ALA A 159 28.67 4.11 -17.07
C ALA A 159 28.22 5.58 -16.92
N ALA A 160 29.19 6.49 -16.78
CA ALA A 160 28.91 7.93 -16.67
C ALA A 160 28.41 8.54 -17.98
N GLU A 161 28.82 7.99 -19.15
CA GLU A 161 28.33 8.44 -20.47
C GLU A 161 26.82 8.23 -20.58
N HIS A 162 26.32 7.06 -20.18
CA HIS A 162 24.88 6.77 -20.19
C HIS A 162 24.04 7.74 -19.33
N LEU A 163 24.60 8.24 -18.24
CA LEU A 163 23.89 9.19 -17.35
C LEU A 163 23.89 10.63 -17.87
N ARG A 164 24.74 10.95 -18.86
CA ARG A 164 24.76 12.27 -19.49
C ARG A 164 23.79 12.39 -20.65
N GLU A 165 23.32 11.26 -21.19
CA GLU A 165 22.43 11.19 -22.34
C GLU A 165 20.94 11.14 -21.96
N THR A 166 20.61 11.02 -20.65
CA THR A 166 19.25 11.00 -20.08
C THR A 166 18.93 12.25 -19.31
#